data_38c540f506b9795835458f7a605c6590
#
_entry.id   38c540f506b9795835458f7a605c6590
#
_cell.length_a   1.000
_cell.length_b   1.000
_cell.length_c   1.000
_cell.angle_alpha   90.00
_cell.angle_beta   90.00
_cell.angle_gamma   90.00
#
_symmetry.space_group_name_H-M   'P 1'
#
loop_
_entity.id
_entity.type
_entity.pdbx_description
1 polymer ?
#
loop_
_entity_poly.entity_id
_entity_poly.type
_entity_poly.pdbx_seq_one_letter_code
_entity_poly.pdbx_strand_id
1 'polypeptide(L)'
;PFMKASEDMDFRDWQKIAKISVQLLNDSNIKGVLITHGTDTLHYTAAALSFFLKNLNKPVVLTYSQRSTDRASSDASLNLKCAVVAALSDIAEVIVVGHASSNDDYCYALRGTKVKKLHSSRRDAFKPVNTKPIAKIWPDKIEIISGHDARENKKKAKTDTKFEEKVA
;
A
#
# COMPACT_ATOMS: atom_id res chain seq x y z
N PRO A 1 13.10 2.72 6.47
CA PRO A 1 14.48 2.66 6.00
C PRO A 1 15.15 4.04 5.95
N PHE A 2 14.39 5.14 5.83
CA PHE A 2 14.89 6.52 5.85
C PHE A 2 13.74 7.50 6.07
N MET A 3 14.11 8.71 6.53
CA MET A 3 13.21 9.87 6.59
C MET A 3 13.57 10.77 5.41
N LYS A 4 12.65 10.89 4.43
CA LYS A 4 12.86 11.69 3.21
C LYS A 4 11.51 12.23 2.76
N ALA A 5 11.47 13.47 2.31
CA ALA A 5 10.30 14.06 1.69
C ALA A 5 9.98 13.29 0.39
N SER A 6 8.70 13.02 0.15
CA SER A 6 8.34 12.13 -0.96
C SER A 6 8.66 12.72 -2.33
N GLU A 7 8.60 14.04 -2.46
CA GLU A 7 8.98 14.77 -3.68
C GLU A 7 10.45 14.63 -4.05
N ASP A 8 11.32 14.35 -3.07
CA ASP A 8 12.76 14.14 -3.28
C ASP A 8 13.12 12.69 -3.56
N MET A 9 12.14 11.77 -3.55
CA MET A 9 12.41 10.35 -3.79
C MET A 9 12.71 10.07 -5.25
N ASP A 10 13.73 9.23 -5.46
CA ASP A 10 14.15 8.77 -6.77
C ASP A 10 14.08 7.24 -6.92
N PHE A 11 14.52 6.76 -8.06
CA PHE A 11 14.56 5.32 -8.40
C PHE A 11 15.35 4.49 -7.39
N ARG A 12 16.44 5.01 -6.83
CA ARG A 12 17.31 4.31 -5.86
C ARG A 12 16.57 4.11 -4.53
N ASP A 13 15.74 5.07 -4.15
CA ASP A 13 14.91 4.97 -2.94
C ASP A 13 13.88 3.85 -3.10
N TRP A 14 13.20 3.78 -4.25
CA TRP A 14 12.25 2.71 -4.53
C TRP A 14 12.90 1.33 -4.56
N GLN A 15 14.11 1.20 -5.15
CA GLN A 15 14.89 -0.04 -5.11
C GLN A 15 15.25 -0.45 -3.68
N LYS A 16 15.67 0.52 -2.85
CA LYS A 16 16.00 0.27 -1.44
C LYS A 16 14.78 -0.21 -0.65
N ILE A 17 13.62 0.42 -0.84
CA ILE A 17 12.36 -0.01 -0.22
C ILE A 17 12.02 -1.43 -0.67
N ALA A 18 12.12 -1.72 -1.97
CA ALA A 18 11.81 -3.05 -2.52
C ALA A 18 12.73 -4.14 -1.92
N LYS A 19 14.04 -3.91 -1.87
CA LYS A 19 15.01 -4.86 -1.31
C LYS A 19 14.73 -5.17 0.17
N ILE A 20 14.44 -4.15 0.98
CA ILE A 20 14.07 -4.32 2.39
C ILE A 20 12.74 -5.07 2.51
N SER A 21 11.77 -4.74 1.65
CA SER A 21 10.48 -5.43 1.64
C SER A 21 10.62 -6.92 1.34
N VAL A 22 11.48 -7.31 0.39
CA VAL A 22 11.77 -8.73 0.09
C VAL A 22 12.34 -9.45 1.30
N GLN A 23 13.31 -8.85 2.00
CA GLN A 23 13.88 -9.44 3.21
C GLN A 23 12.81 -9.70 4.28
N LEU A 24 11.94 -8.73 4.53
CA LEU A 24 10.85 -8.86 5.49
C LEU A 24 9.80 -9.88 5.06
N LEU A 25 9.41 -9.87 3.78
CA LEU A 25 8.34 -10.75 3.27
C LEU A 25 8.75 -12.23 3.27
N ASN A 26 10.04 -12.54 3.14
CA ASN A 26 10.56 -13.90 3.17
C ASN A 26 10.74 -14.45 4.61
N ASP A 27 10.62 -13.61 5.64
CA ASP A 27 10.54 -14.07 7.03
C ASP A 27 9.15 -14.65 7.30
N SER A 28 9.08 -15.91 7.76
CA SER A 28 7.83 -16.62 8.06
C SER A 28 7.00 -15.96 9.17
N ASN A 29 7.62 -15.23 10.08
CA ASN A 29 6.96 -14.56 11.20
C ASN A 29 6.27 -13.25 10.76
N ILE A 30 6.66 -12.67 9.64
CA ILE A 30 6.08 -11.44 9.10
C ILE A 30 4.82 -11.78 8.29
N LYS A 31 3.70 -11.10 8.57
CA LYS A 31 2.42 -11.32 7.89
C LYS A 31 2.22 -10.41 6.68
N GLY A 32 2.83 -9.24 6.70
CA GLY A 32 2.78 -8.23 5.64
C GLY A 32 3.73 -7.09 5.95
N VAL A 33 3.96 -6.20 5.00
CA VAL A 33 4.80 -5.01 5.16
C VAL A 33 3.94 -3.77 5.06
N LEU A 34 4.09 -2.86 6.02
CA LEU A 34 3.43 -1.56 6.04
C LEU A 34 4.46 -0.46 5.88
N ILE A 35 4.21 0.45 4.96
CA ILE A 35 5.08 1.57 4.60
C ILE A 35 4.31 2.88 4.78
N THR A 36 4.74 3.72 5.71
CA THR A 36 4.25 5.11 5.79
C THR A 36 5.02 5.96 4.79
N HIS A 37 4.32 6.80 4.03
CA HIS A 37 4.88 7.52 2.89
C HIS A 37 4.28 8.92 2.75
N GLY A 38 5.07 9.87 2.31
CA GLY A 38 4.57 11.21 1.93
C GLY A 38 3.66 11.12 0.70
N THR A 39 2.71 12.03 0.58
CA THR A 39 1.60 11.89 -0.40
C THR A 39 1.97 12.20 -1.85
N ASP A 40 3.02 13.01 -2.10
CA ASP A 40 3.26 13.56 -3.45
C ASP A 40 3.66 12.49 -4.46
N THR A 41 4.50 11.55 -4.07
CA THR A 41 4.97 10.47 -4.96
C THR A 41 4.54 9.07 -4.53
N LEU A 42 3.63 8.94 -3.55
CA LEU A 42 3.18 7.65 -3.04
C LEU A 42 2.69 6.72 -4.15
N HIS A 43 1.91 7.23 -5.09
CA HIS A 43 1.37 6.41 -6.17
C HIS A 43 2.46 5.95 -7.16
N TYR A 44 3.55 6.71 -7.35
CA TYR A 44 4.70 6.27 -8.12
C TYR A 44 5.47 5.17 -7.38
N THR A 45 5.69 5.34 -6.07
CA THR A 45 6.30 4.31 -5.23
C THR A 45 5.47 3.02 -5.25
N ALA A 46 4.15 3.11 -5.11
CA ALA A 46 3.26 1.95 -5.17
C ALA A 46 3.34 1.22 -6.52
N ALA A 47 3.36 1.96 -7.61
CA ALA A 47 3.52 1.40 -8.95
C ALA A 47 4.91 0.73 -9.11
N ALA A 48 5.99 1.41 -8.72
CA ALA A 48 7.35 0.88 -8.80
C ALA A 48 7.49 -0.43 -8.00
N LEU A 49 7.02 -0.47 -6.76
CA LEU A 49 7.03 -1.68 -5.93
C LEU A 49 6.22 -2.81 -6.54
N SER A 50 5.09 -2.52 -7.20
CA SER A 50 4.28 -3.54 -7.89
C SER A 50 5.03 -4.22 -9.03
N PHE A 51 5.98 -3.52 -9.66
CA PHE A 51 6.82 -4.09 -10.73
C PHE A 51 8.11 -4.73 -10.20
N PHE A 52 8.70 -4.19 -9.13
CA PHE A 52 9.93 -4.72 -8.55
C PHE A 52 9.72 -6.00 -7.73
N LEU A 53 8.55 -6.17 -7.10
CA LEU A 53 8.27 -7.29 -6.22
C LEU A 53 7.58 -8.42 -6.99
N LYS A 54 8.33 -9.44 -7.36
CA LYS A 54 7.80 -10.63 -8.03
C LYS A 54 7.46 -11.73 -7.02
N ASN A 55 6.50 -12.56 -7.38
CA ASN A 55 6.01 -13.67 -6.54
C ASN A 55 5.51 -13.21 -5.18
N LEU A 56 4.89 -12.03 -5.14
CA LEU A 56 4.38 -11.46 -3.90
C LEU A 56 3.32 -12.39 -3.29
N ASN A 57 3.55 -12.85 -2.07
CA ASN A 57 2.70 -13.80 -1.35
C ASN A 57 2.13 -13.25 -0.04
N LYS A 58 2.41 -11.99 0.27
CA LYS A 58 1.92 -11.26 1.45
C LYS A 58 1.62 -9.81 1.05
N PRO A 59 0.76 -9.09 1.80
CA PRO A 59 0.47 -7.69 1.52
C PRO A 59 1.70 -6.78 1.64
N VAL A 60 1.83 -5.84 0.70
CA VAL A 60 2.68 -4.66 0.85
C VAL A 60 1.76 -3.44 0.82
N VAL A 61 1.59 -2.82 1.95
CA VAL A 61 0.63 -1.73 2.17
C VAL A 61 1.36 -0.41 2.28
N LEU A 62 1.04 0.55 1.41
CA LEU A 62 1.45 1.94 1.58
C LEU A 62 0.29 2.73 2.18
N THR A 63 0.61 3.59 3.15
CA THR A 63 -0.37 4.51 3.74
C THR A 63 0.24 5.88 3.95
N TYR A 64 -0.61 6.86 4.19
CA TYR A 64 -0.23 8.28 4.21
C TYR A 64 -1.06 9.06 5.23
N SER A 65 -0.68 10.32 5.43
CA SER A 65 -1.55 11.33 5.98
C SER A 65 -1.53 12.56 5.05
N GLN A 66 -2.69 12.96 4.54
CA GLN A 66 -2.82 14.16 3.73
C GLN A 66 -2.84 15.42 4.61
N ARG A 67 -3.34 15.30 5.83
CA ARG A 67 -3.35 16.35 6.83
C ARG A 67 -2.49 15.94 8.01
N SER A 68 -1.61 16.84 8.45
CA SER A 68 -0.64 16.55 9.48
C SER A 68 -1.30 16.06 10.80
N THR A 69 -0.57 15.26 11.56
CA THR A 69 -1.08 14.54 12.73
C THR A 69 -1.48 15.44 13.91
N ASP A 70 -1.02 16.68 13.94
CA ASP A 70 -1.34 17.71 14.91
C ASP A 70 -2.70 18.40 14.67
N ARG A 71 -3.35 18.12 13.54
CA ARG A 71 -4.66 18.70 13.21
C ARG A 71 -5.80 17.77 13.63
N ALA A 72 -6.85 18.34 14.20
CA ALA A 72 -8.07 17.59 14.55
C ALA A 72 -8.70 16.87 13.35
N SER A 73 -8.51 17.39 12.14
CA SER A 73 -8.99 16.80 10.89
C SER A 73 -8.00 15.84 10.23
N SER A 74 -6.95 15.39 10.95
CA SER A 74 -5.96 14.46 10.41
C SER A 74 -6.58 13.12 10.02
N ASP A 75 -6.15 12.60 8.87
CA ASP A 75 -6.52 11.29 8.37
C ASP A 75 -5.56 10.17 8.81
N ALA A 76 -4.48 10.52 9.52
CA ALA A 76 -3.42 9.59 9.88
C ALA A 76 -3.91 8.39 10.70
N SER A 77 -4.73 8.62 11.73
CA SER A 77 -5.14 7.57 12.67
C SER A 77 -6.00 6.50 12.00
N LEU A 78 -7.02 6.90 11.24
CA LEU A 78 -7.88 5.95 10.53
C LEU A 78 -7.11 5.23 9.43
N ASN A 79 -6.32 5.97 8.63
CA ASN A 79 -5.51 5.38 7.57
C ASN A 79 -4.55 4.32 8.12
N LEU A 80 -3.85 4.61 9.23
CA LEU A 80 -2.90 3.68 9.82
C LEU A 80 -3.61 2.42 10.37
N LYS A 81 -4.72 2.57 11.09
CA LYS A 81 -5.50 1.43 11.62
C LYS A 81 -5.98 0.52 10.48
N CYS A 82 -6.57 1.10 9.44
CA CYS A 82 -7.01 0.36 8.26
C CYS A 82 -5.84 -0.30 7.51
N ALA A 83 -4.68 0.36 7.44
CA ALA A 83 -3.50 -0.19 6.81
C ALA A 83 -2.93 -1.41 7.57
N VAL A 84 -3.01 -1.42 8.91
CA VAL A 84 -2.65 -2.60 9.72
C VAL A 84 -3.59 -3.76 9.42
N VAL A 85 -4.91 -3.53 9.38
CA VAL A 85 -5.89 -4.57 9.01
C VAL A 85 -5.60 -5.13 7.62
N ALA A 86 -5.29 -4.27 6.65
CA ALA A 86 -4.91 -4.67 5.30
C ALA A 86 -3.61 -5.50 5.27
N ALA A 87 -2.61 -5.14 6.07
CA ALA A 87 -1.35 -5.87 6.15
C ALA A 87 -1.49 -7.29 6.74
N LEU A 88 -2.56 -7.53 7.50
CA LEU A 88 -2.90 -8.84 8.04
C LEU A 88 -3.86 -9.65 7.15
N SER A 89 -4.39 -9.05 6.08
CA SER A 89 -5.38 -9.66 5.18
C SER A 89 -4.77 -10.72 4.25
N ASP A 90 -5.62 -11.33 3.44
CA ASP A 90 -5.23 -12.29 2.40
C ASP A 90 -4.80 -11.63 1.06
N ILE A 91 -4.78 -10.32 0.98
CA ILE A 91 -4.41 -9.61 -0.24
C ILE A 91 -2.89 -9.71 -0.47
N ALA A 92 -2.45 -10.43 -1.50
CA ALA A 92 -1.03 -10.60 -1.84
C ALA A 92 -0.62 -9.66 -3.00
N GLU A 93 -0.85 -8.38 -2.80
CA GLU A 93 -0.54 -7.31 -3.77
C GLU A 93 0.12 -6.10 -3.07
N VAL A 94 0.71 -5.22 -3.86
CA VAL A 94 1.04 -3.86 -3.42
C VAL A 94 -0.23 -3.02 -3.49
N ILE A 95 -0.63 -2.47 -2.36
CA ILE A 95 -1.85 -1.66 -2.23
C ILE A 95 -1.61 -0.35 -1.50
N VAL A 96 -2.40 0.65 -1.83
CA VAL A 96 -2.48 1.91 -1.10
C VAL A 96 -3.75 1.93 -0.27
N VAL A 97 -3.62 2.20 1.03
CA VAL A 97 -4.75 2.28 1.95
C VAL A 97 -4.89 3.70 2.50
N GLY A 98 -6.06 4.26 2.33
CA GLY A 98 -6.41 5.59 2.83
C GLY A 98 -7.90 5.90 2.71
N HIS A 99 -8.30 7.04 3.22
CA HIS A 99 -9.69 7.49 3.28
C HIS A 99 -10.45 7.27 1.97
N ALA A 100 -11.62 6.67 2.06
CA ALA A 100 -12.51 6.44 0.91
C ALA A 100 -13.24 7.72 0.48
N SER A 101 -13.55 8.57 1.45
CA SER A 101 -14.23 9.86 1.28
C SER A 101 -13.60 10.91 2.21
N SER A 102 -14.21 12.09 2.30
CA SER A 102 -13.82 13.10 3.29
C SER A 102 -14.29 12.79 4.72
N ASN A 103 -15.09 11.74 4.92
CA ASN A 103 -15.57 11.31 6.22
C ASN A 103 -14.63 10.26 6.85
N ASP A 104 -14.76 10.03 8.16
CA ASP A 104 -13.98 9.04 8.90
C ASP A 104 -14.69 7.66 9.00
N ASP A 105 -15.37 7.24 7.92
CA ASP A 105 -16.18 6.01 7.92
C ASP A 105 -15.31 4.77 7.72
N TYR A 106 -14.53 4.76 6.64
CA TYR A 106 -13.66 3.64 6.24
C TYR A 106 -12.61 4.09 5.23
N CYS A 107 -11.64 3.22 4.98
CA CYS A 107 -10.63 3.38 3.94
C CYS A 107 -10.91 2.45 2.75
N TYR A 108 -10.34 2.79 1.59
CA TYR A 108 -10.21 1.87 0.48
C TYR A 108 -8.82 1.23 0.42
N ALA A 109 -8.77 -0.05 0.00
CA ALA A 109 -7.56 -0.64 -0.54
C ALA A 109 -7.55 -0.43 -2.05
N LEU A 110 -6.57 0.30 -2.55
CA LEU A 110 -6.40 0.64 -3.96
C LEU A 110 -5.19 -0.10 -4.53
N ARG A 111 -5.34 -0.74 -5.71
CA ARG A 111 -4.24 -1.45 -6.36
C ARG A 111 -3.09 -0.51 -6.71
N GLY A 112 -1.85 -0.87 -6.35
CA GLY A 112 -0.67 -0.03 -6.51
C GLY A 112 -0.42 0.45 -7.94
N THR A 113 -0.74 -0.36 -8.96
CA THR A 113 -0.63 0.00 -10.38
C THR A 113 -1.82 0.80 -10.92
N LYS A 114 -2.88 0.98 -10.12
CA LYS A 114 -4.14 1.61 -10.56
C LYS A 114 -4.60 2.73 -9.63
N VAL A 115 -3.70 3.32 -8.86
CA VAL A 115 -3.99 4.43 -7.94
C VAL A 115 -3.32 5.70 -8.41
N LYS A 116 -4.00 6.84 -8.23
CA LYS A 116 -3.43 8.17 -8.53
C LYS A 116 -3.87 9.19 -7.49
N LYS A 117 -2.95 10.10 -7.11
CA LYS A 117 -3.27 11.29 -6.33
C LYS A 117 -3.98 12.29 -7.24
N LEU A 118 -5.22 12.65 -6.91
CA LEU A 118 -6.05 13.59 -7.68
C LEU A 118 -6.34 14.90 -6.95
N HIS A 119 -6.00 15.01 -5.68
CA HIS A 119 -6.21 16.20 -4.87
C HIS A 119 -5.00 16.50 -3.98
N SER A 120 -4.76 17.77 -3.71
CA SER A 120 -3.65 18.23 -2.88
C SER A 120 -4.01 18.45 -1.41
N SER A 121 -5.30 18.41 -1.03
CA SER A 121 -5.75 18.77 0.34
C SER A 121 -6.84 17.87 0.91
N ARG A 122 -7.56 17.11 0.11
CA ARG A 122 -8.61 16.21 0.57
C ARG A 122 -8.01 14.96 1.21
N ARG A 123 -8.63 14.45 2.29
CA ARG A 123 -8.23 13.18 2.94
C ARG A 123 -8.33 11.99 1.98
N ASP A 124 -9.33 11.98 1.12
CA ASP A 124 -9.52 11.00 0.04
C ASP A 124 -8.81 11.41 -1.26
N ALA A 125 -7.57 11.88 -1.15
CA ALA A 125 -6.78 12.40 -2.27
C ALA A 125 -6.46 11.35 -3.34
N PHE A 126 -6.37 10.08 -2.96
CA PHE A 126 -6.04 8.97 -3.85
C PHE A 126 -7.29 8.27 -4.37
N LYS A 127 -7.35 8.06 -5.67
CA LYS A 127 -8.49 7.41 -6.32
C LYS A 127 -8.02 6.29 -7.26
N PRO A 128 -8.85 5.25 -7.43
CA PRO A 128 -8.57 4.21 -8.43
C PRO A 128 -8.79 4.75 -9.84
N VAL A 129 -7.98 4.29 -10.80
CA VAL A 129 -8.08 4.65 -12.22
C VAL A 129 -8.38 3.39 -13.03
N ASN A 130 -9.46 3.41 -13.80
CA ASN A 130 -9.94 2.31 -14.64
C ASN A 130 -10.14 0.97 -13.88
N THR A 131 -10.50 1.05 -12.60
CA THR A 131 -10.78 -0.12 -11.77
C THR A 131 -11.63 0.25 -10.56
N LYS A 132 -12.20 -0.75 -9.89
CA LYS A 132 -12.81 -0.59 -8.57
C LYS A 132 -11.75 -0.74 -7.48
N PRO A 133 -11.96 -0.18 -6.27
CA PRO A 133 -11.17 -0.54 -5.10
C PRO A 133 -11.19 -2.06 -4.88
N ILE A 134 -10.11 -2.61 -4.33
CA ILE A 134 -10.06 -4.03 -3.96
C ILE A 134 -10.99 -4.31 -2.78
N ALA A 135 -10.93 -3.45 -1.75
CA ALA A 135 -11.68 -3.64 -0.52
C ALA A 135 -12.08 -2.31 0.13
N LYS A 136 -13.13 -2.38 0.97
CA LYS A 136 -13.40 -1.43 2.05
C LYS A 136 -12.75 -1.96 3.33
N ILE A 137 -12.16 -1.07 4.11
CA ILE A 137 -11.44 -1.45 5.33
C ILE A 137 -11.86 -0.51 6.46
N TRP A 138 -12.28 -1.12 7.54
CA TRP A 138 -12.52 -0.47 8.84
C TRP A 138 -11.42 -0.89 9.81
N PRO A 139 -11.28 -0.25 10.97
CA PRO A 139 -10.28 -0.63 11.97
C PRO A 139 -10.40 -2.08 12.49
N ASP A 140 -11.55 -2.71 12.32
CA ASP A 140 -11.89 -4.03 12.85
C ASP A 140 -12.26 -5.07 11.78
N LYS A 141 -12.45 -4.67 10.52
CA LYS A 141 -12.87 -5.57 9.45
C LYS A 141 -12.42 -5.13 8.07
N ILE A 142 -12.47 -6.09 7.13
CA ILE A 142 -12.24 -5.88 5.71
C ILE A 142 -13.37 -6.52 4.89
N GLU A 143 -13.83 -5.82 3.86
CA GLU A 143 -14.84 -6.27 2.91
C GLU A 143 -14.26 -6.20 1.49
N ILE A 144 -14.09 -7.35 0.84
CA ILE A 144 -13.57 -7.42 -0.53
C ILE A 144 -14.66 -6.99 -1.51
N ILE A 145 -14.31 -6.06 -2.41
CA ILE A 145 -15.22 -5.51 -3.43
C ILE A 145 -14.93 -6.11 -4.81
N SER A 146 -13.65 -6.31 -5.11
CA SER A 146 -13.22 -6.77 -6.44
C SER A 146 -12.14 -7.84 -6.33
N GLY A 147 -11.88 -8.54 -7.44
CA GLY A 147 -10.85 -9.57 -7.50
C GLY A 147 -9.47 -9.04 -7.11
N HIS A 148 -8.70 -9.85 -6.41
CA HIS A 148 -7.33 -9.61 -5.98
C HIS A 148 -6.51 -10.89 -6.02
N ASP A 149 -5.19 -10.76 -5.99
CA ASP A 149 -4.29 -11.88 -5.81
C ASP A 149 -4.35 -12.33 -4.34
N ALA A 150 -4.84 -13.55 -4.10
CA ALA A 150 -4.97 -14.09 -2.76
C ALA A 150 -3.69 -14.79 -2.29
N ARG A 151 -3.35 -14.60 -1.00
CA ARG A 151 -2.19 -15.22 -0.35
C ARG A 151 -2.19 -16.75 -0.48
N GLU A 152 -3.35 -17.38 -0.31
CA GLU A 152 -3.45 -18.85 -0.38
C GLU A 152 -3.09 -19.41 -1.75
N ASN A 153 -3.46 -18.73 -2.82
CA ASN A 153 -3.11 -19.09 -4.18
C ASN A 153 -1.61 -18.97 -4.43
N LYS A 154 -0.98 -17.96 -3.84
CA LYS A 154 0.48 -17.71 -3.95
C LYS A 154 1.30 -18.66 -3.10
N LYS A 155 0.81 -19.09 -1.92
CA LYS A 155 1.47 -20.10 -1.09
C LYS A 155 1.61 -21.46 -1.79
N LYS A 156 0.65 -21.82 -2.64
CA LYS A 156 0.72 -23.08 -3.43
C LYS A 156 1.89 -23.08 -4.41
N ALA A 157 2.33 -21.93 -4.86
CA ALA A 157 3.47 -21.79 -5.79
C ALA A 157 4.84 -22.02 -5.12
N LYS A 158 4.94 -22.08 -3.79
CA LYS A 158 6.17 -22.29 -2.99
C LYS A 158 7.39 -21.46 -3.43
N THR A 159 7.15 -20.27 -3.94
CA THR A 159 8.21 -19.39 -4.44
C THR A 159 8.36 -18.17 -3.54
N ASP A 160 9.60 -17.88 -3.16
CA ASP A 160 9.91 -16.68 -2.38
C ASP A 160 9.63 -15.41 -3.17
N THR A 161 9.29 -14.34 -2.46
CA THR A 161 9.22 -13.00 -3.06
C THR A 161 10.61 -12.58 -3.53
N LYS A 162 10.72 -12.06 -4.76
CA LYS A 162 11.97 -11.65 -5.38
C LYS A 162 11.95 -10.17 -5.76
N PHE A 163 13.11 -9.54 -5.69
CA PHE A 163 13.36 -8.22 -6.26
C PHE A 163 13.81 -8.36 -7.72
N GLU A 164 13.17 -7.65 -8.61
CA GLU A 164 13.55 -7.58 -10.02
C GLU A 164 13.90 -6.14 -10.39
N GLU A 165 15.18 -5.92 -10.75
CA GLU A 165 15.70 -4.58 -11.03
C GLU A 165 15.30 -4.09 -12.43
N LYS A 166 15.23 -5.03 -13.40
CA LYS A 166 14.84 -4.73 -14.78
C LYS A 166 13.41 -5.19 -14.98
N VAL A 167 12.52 -4.23 -15.18
CA VAL A 167 11.15 -4.48 -15.60
C VAL A 167 11.17 -4.49 -17.12
N ALA A 168 10.98 -5.69 -17.71
CA ALA A 168 10.90 -5.86 -19.14
C ALA A 168 9.63 -5.25 -19.72
#